data_91abb886b7a1073558673b857375b6e8
#
_entry.id   91abb886b7a1073558673b857375b6e8
#
_cell.length_a   1.000
_cell.length_b   1.000
_cell.length_c   1.000
_cell.angle_alpha   90.00
_cell.angle_beta   90.00
_cell.angle_gamma   90.00
#
_symmetry.space_group_name_H-M   'P 1'
#
loop_
_entity.id
_entity.type
_entity.pdbx_description
1 polymer ?
#
loop_
_entity_poly.entity_id
_entity_poly.type
_entity_poly.pdbx_seq_one_letter_code
_entity_poly.pdbx_strand_id
1 'polypeptide(L)'
;MPTQRSSTAPGPAGVDAPALPYANVRAQDMSPAAAKARPLVYVPNQLAGSVQVIDPKTYTVIDTFPVGRSPEHVVPNHDLTTLWVNSDTGNSMTPIDPVTGRPGPTIPIDDPYNLYFTPDGMQALVMAERLRRIDVRDPHTMTLRRSLPVPCRGINHLDYTADLKRFVVSCEFSGKLLVIDADATAVEKVIDLNAIPTPGATSPDMARSMGGPKAGLQPGASAMPQDVRLSPDGKWLLAADMLRNGVWVINAESMTYDHFIPTGLGAHGIYPSRDATRLYVSNRDEGSLSVLDAATLTVTARWSIPNGGSPDMGGVTADGRELWLSGRYSSAVYVFDTATGQVTHTIAVRAGPHGLLVWPQPGRFSLGHTGNMR
;
A
#
# COMPACT_ATOMS: atom_id res chain seq x y z
N MET A 1 27.76 -49.55 -21.65
CA MET A 1 26.56 -48.86 -21.15
C MET A 1 27.03 -47.50 -20.58
N PRO A 2 26.70 -46.37 -21.18
CA PRO A 2 27.08 -45.08 -20.62
C PRO A 2 26.02 -44.63 -19.60
N THR A 3 26.49 -44.25 -18.43
CA THR A 3 25.69 -43.69 -17.32
C THR A 3 25.25 -42.26 -17.67
N GLN A 4 23.94 -42.06 -17.76
CA GLN A 4 23.33 -40.73 -17.84
C GLN A 4 23.59 -39.94 -16.54
N ARG A 5 24.29 -38.80 -16.67
CA ARG A 5 24.34 -37.80 -15.63
C ARG A 5 23.02 -36.98 -15.71
N SER A 6 22.21 -37.08 -14.66
CA SER A 6 21.08 -36.19 -14.49
C SER A 6 21.62 -34.78 -14.17
N SER A 7 21.43 -33.83 -15.06
CA SER A 7 21.64 -32.41 -14.78
C SER A 7 20.44 -31.89 -14.02
N THR A 8 20.55 -31.75 -12.71
CA THR A 8 19.63 -30.93 -11.93
C THR A 8 19.92 -29.47 -12.27
N ALA A 9 18.96 -28.81 -12.90
CA ALA A 9 19.00 -27.36 -13.06
C ALA A 9 19.11 -26.70 -11.68
N PRO A 10 19.93 -25.65 -11.50
CA PRO A 10 19.94 -24.91 -10.25
C PRO A 10 18.56 -24.28 -10.04
N GLY A 11 17.96 -24.50 -8.86
CA GLY A 11 16.78 -23.81 -8.42
C GLY A 11 17.01 -22.28 -8.38
N PRO A 12 15.97 -21.47 -8.43
CA PRO A 12 16.12 -20.02 -8.38
C PRO A 12 16.89 -19.64 -7.12
N ALA A 13 17.90 -18.76 -7.31
CA ALA A 13 18.69 -18.22 -6.21
C ALA A 13 17.72 -17.50 -5.24
N GLY A 14 17.70 -17.90 -3.97
CA GLY A 14 16.90 -17.25 -2.95
C GLY A 14 17.20 -15.74 -2.94
N VAL A 15 16.15 -14.94 -2.81
CA VAL A 15 16.30 -13.48 -2.69
C VAL A 15 16.91 -13.20 -1.31
N ASP A 16 18.17 -12.77 -1.26
CA ASP A 16 18.79 -12.34 -0.02
C ASP A 16 18.02 -11.11 0.52
N ALA A 17 17.55 -11.21 1.75
CA ALA A 17 16.95 -10.08 2.44
C ALA A 17 17.98 -8.93 2.51
N PRO A 18 17.62 -7.69 2.14
CA PRO A 18 18.54 -6.57 2.23
C PRO A 18 18.89 -6.32 3.71
N ALA A 19 20.12 -5.89 3.97
CA ALA A 19 20.57 -5.56 5.33
C ALA A 19 19.66 -4.51 6.01
N LEU A 20 19.08 -3.60 5.19
CA LEU A 20 18.02 -2.66 5.59
C LEU A 20 16.90 -2.71 4.55
N PRO A 21 15.62 -2.65 4.96
CA PRO A 21 14.47 -2.81 4.08
C PRO A 21 14.45 -1.85 2.88
N TYR A 22 14.91 -0.62 3.08
CA TYR A 22 14.90 0.44 2.06
C TYR A 22 16.29 0.80 1.54
N ALA A 23 17.28 -0.11 1.66
CA ALA A 23 18.66 0.16 1.22
C ALA A 23 18.78 0.44 -0.29
N ASN A 24 17.86 -0.11 -1.11
CA ASN A 24 17.92 -0.05 -2.57
C ASN A 24 16.76 0.78 -3.19
N VAL A 25 16.22 1.77 -2.47
CA VAL A 25 15.09 2.58 -2.98
C VAL A 25 15.44 4.06 -3.18
N ARG A 26 16.72 4.38 -3.28
CA ARG A 26 17.20 5.73 -3.61
C ARG A 26 17.12 5.96 -5.12
N ALA A 27 17.16 7.22 -5.56
CA ALA A 27 17.03 7.59 -6.97
C ALA A 27 17.98 6.83 -7.92
N GLN A 28 19.21 6.55 -7.47
CA GLN A 28 20.21 5.80 -8.26
C GLN A 28 19.92 4.29 -8.34
N ASP A 29 19.01 3.76 -7.53
CA ASP A 29 18.70 2.33 -7.46
C ASP A 29 17.57 1.93 -8.42
N MET A 30 17.33 2.75 -9.45
CA MET A 30 16.32 2.47 -10.47
C MET A 30 16.70 1.22 -11.26
N SER A 31 15.83 0.19 -11.22
CA SER A 31 16.07 -1.04 -11.98
C SER A 31 15.98 -0.81 -13.50
N PRO A 32 16.67 -1.63 -14.31
CA PRO A 32 16.57 -1.51 -15.78
C PRO A 32 15.13 -1.70 -16.31
N ALA A 33 14.29 -2.45 -15.63
CA ALA A 33 12.89 -2.62 -16.01
C ALA A 33 12.09 -1.34 -15.75
N ALA A 34 12.17 -0.79 -14.52
CA ALA A 34 11.49 0.45 -14.15
C ALA A 34 11.99 1.66 -14.95
N ALA A 35 13.30 1.70 -15.29
CA ALA A 35 13.89 2.80 -16.07
C ALA A 35 13.34 2.92 -17.50
N LYS A 36 12.73 1.88 -18.05
CA LYS A 36 12.06 1.92 -19.37
C LYS A 36 10.69 2.56 -19.32
N ALA A 37 10.11 2.66 -18.13
CA ALA A 37 8.76 3.18 -17.95
C ALA A 37 8.67 4.67 -18.25
N ARG A 38 7.54 5.08 -18.78
CA ARG A 38 7.21 6.49 -18.92
C ARG A 38 6.90 7.08 -17.53
N PRO A 39 7.52 8.21 -17.12
CA PRO A 39 7.20 8.86 -15.85
C PRO A 39 5.77 9.40 -15.85
N LEU A 40 4.89 8.75 -15.10
CA LEU A 40 3.45 9.04 -15.03
C LEU A 40 2.93 8.80 -13.61
N VAL A 41 1.81 9.46 -13.28
CA VAL A 41 1.06 9.18 -12.05
C VAL A 41 -0.31 8.62 -12.44
N TYR A 42 -0.63 7.45 -11.91
CA TYR A 42 -1.89 6.75 -12.19
C TYR A 42 -2.84 6.90 -11.00
N VAL A 43 -4.03 7.42 -11.24
CA VAL A 43 -5.02 7.72 -10.21
C VAL A 43 -6.27 6.87 -10.44
N PRO A 44 -6.48 5.78 -9.68
CA PRO A 44 -7.72 5.04 -9.72
C PRO A 44 -8.81 5.85 -9.03
N ASN A 45 -9.91 6.07 -9.75
CA ASN A 45 -11.06 6.85 -9.26
C ASN A 45 -12.22 5.89 -8.97
N GLN A 46 -12.33 5.49 -7.71
CA GLN A 46 -13.23 4.44 -7.23
C GLN A 46 -14.68 4.65 -7.67
N LEU A 47 -15.22 5.85 -7.43
CA LEU A 47 -16.61 6.17 -7.74
C LEU A 47 -16.88 6.37 -9.24
N ALA A 48 -15.81 6.65 -10.00
CA ALA A 48 -15.91 6.91 -11.44
C ALA A 48 -15.60 5.68 -12.31
N GLY A 49 -15.10 4.57 -11.73
CA GLY A 49 -14.76 3.36 -12.48
C GLY A 49 -13.68 3.59 -13.55
N SER A 50 -12.70 4.45 -13.27
CA SER A 50 -11.70 4.85 -14.25
C SER A 50 -10.34 5.08 -13.61
N VAL A 51 -9.28 5.05 -14.43
CA VAL A 51 -7.96 5.55 -14.08
C VAL A 51 -7.71 6.83 -14.86
N GLN A 52 -7.23 7.87 -14.17
CA GLN A 52 -6.67 9.06 -14.79
C GLN A 52 -5.16 9.01 -14.72
N VAL A 53 -4.52 9.46 -15.80
CA VAL A 53 -3.06 9.51 -15.93
C VAL A 53 -2.63 10.98 -15.90
N ILE A 54 -1.72 11.30 -14.98
CA ILE A 54 -1.18 12.66 -14.83
C ILE A 54 0.27 12.66 -15.31
N ASP A 55 0.64 13.68 -16.08
CA ASP A 55 2.04 13.98 -16.38
C ASP A 55 2.65 14.76 -15.20
N PRO A 56 3.63 14.19 -14.47
CA PRO A 56 4.22 14.86 -13.31
C PRO A 56 5.06 16.09 -13.65
N LYS A 57 5.39 16.33 -14.92
CA LYS A 57 6.10 17.53 -15.35
C LYS A 57 5.20 18.74 -15.53
N THR A 58 3.96 18.49 -15.94
CA THR A 58 2.98 19.56 -16.20
C THR A 58 1.87 19.62 -15.17
N TYR A 59 1.78 18.62 -14.29
CA TYR A 59 0.72 18.45 -13.28
C TYR A 59 -0.69 18.44 -13.88
N THR A 60 -0.82 17.92 -15.10
CA THR A 60 -2.09 17.85 -15.83
C THR A 60 -2.51 16.43 -16.10
N VAL A 61 -3.82 16.18 -16.07
CA VAL A 61 -4.39 14.92 -16.54
C VAL A 61 -4.24 14.85 -18.06
N ILE A 62 -3.53 13.86 -18.56
CA ILE A 62 -3.22 13.68 -20.00
C ILE A 62 -4.00 12.52 -20.63
N ASP A 63 -4.55 11.62 -19.82
CA ASP A 63 -5.36 10.50 -20.31
C ASP A 63 -6.38 10.06 -19.25
N THR A 64 -7.44 9.40 -19.68
CA THR A 64 -8.45 8.78 -18.82
C THR A 64 -9.03 7.56 -19.53
N PHE A 65 -8.96 6.40 -18.89
CA PHE A 65 -9.54 5.18 -19.45
C PHE A 65 -10.44 4.46 -18.42
N PRO A 66 -11.49 3.78 -18.91
CA PRO A 66 -12.36 3.01 -18.06
C PRO A 66 -11.66 1.73 -17.59
N VAL A 67 -12.02 1.29 -16.38
CA VAL A 67 -11.64 0.00 -15.79
C VAL A 67 -12.88 -0.62 -15.11
N GLY A 68 -12.71 -1.69 -14.35
CA GLY A 68 -13.81 -2.25 -13.57
C GLY A 68 -14.39 -1.28 -12.53
N ARG A 69 -15.51 -1.64 -11.91
CA ARG A 69 -16.13 -0.85 -10.83
C ARG A 69 -15.25 -0.85 -9.58
N SER A 70 -15.24 0.27 -8.87
CA SER A 70 -14.44 0.48 -7.65
C SER A 70 -12.96 0.13 -7.86
N PRO A 71 -12.24 0.81 -8.76
CA PRO A 71 -10.78 0.67 -8.82
C PRO A 71 -10.17 1.26 -7.54
N GLU A 72 -9.44 0.43 -6.78
CA GLU A 72 -8.88 0.80 -5.50
C GLU A 72 -7.40 1.20 -5.61
N HIS A 73 -6.58 0.36 -6.22
CA HIS A 73 -5.13 0.56 -6.28
C HIS A 73 -4.58 0.36 -7.68
N VAL A 74 -3.47 1.06 -7.97
CA VAL A 74 -2.57 0.72 -9.08
C VAL A 74 -1.27 0.18 -8.50
N VAL A 75 -0.91 -1.04 -8.86
CA VAL A 75 0.15 -1.82 -8.20
C VAL A 75 1.16 -2.33 -9.23
N PRO A 76 2.48 -2.04 -9.08
CA PRO A 76 3.48 -2.64 -9.92
C PRO A 76 3.64 -4.13 -9.59
N ASN A 77 3.75 -4.98 -10.63
CA ASN A 77 4.08 -6.38 -10.40
C ASN A 77 5.51 -6.53 -9.87
N HIS A 78 5.86 -7.75 -9.42
CA HIS A 78 7.15 -8.00 -8.77
C HIS A 78 8.34 -7.63 -9.66
N ASP A 79 8.31 -7.99 -10.93
CA ASP A 79 9.39 -7.76 -11.91
C ASP A 79 9.35 -6.37 -12.58
N LEU A 80 8.39 -5.51 -12.20
CA LEU A 80 8.25 -4.12 -12.63
C LEU A 80 7.89 -3.94 -14.12
N THR A 81 7.42 -5.00 -14.77
CA THR A 81 7.09 -4.99 -16.21
C THR A 81 5.62 -4.70 -16.51
N THR A 82 4.75 -4.75 -15.50
CA THR A 82 3.30 -4.52 -15.60
C THR A 82 2.80 -3.76 -14.38
N LEU A 83 1.87 -2.85 -14.57
CA LEU A 83 1.10 -2.26 -13.48
C LEU A 83 -0.32 -2.86 -13.50
N TRP A 84 -0.88 -3.16 -12.34
CA TRP A 84 -2.22 -3.73 -12.22
C TRP A 84 -3.18 -2.77 -11.54
N VAL A 85 -4.33 -2.52 -12.15
CA VAL A 85 -5.45 -1.81 -11.53
C VAL A 85 -6.37 -2.83 -10.91
N ASN A 86 -6.55 -2.75 -9.60
CA ASN A 86 -7.43 -3.63 -8.85
C ASN A 86 -8.83 -3.01 -8.76
N SER A 87 -9.85 -3.66 -9.33
CA SER A 87 -11.24 -3.19 -9.32
C SER A 87 -12.08 -4.10 -8.44
N ASP A 88 -12.19 -3.73 -7.16
CA ASP A 88 -12.77 -4.54 -6.09
C ASP A 88 -14.19 -5.04 -6.40
N THR A 89 -15.20 -4.17 -6.38
CA THR A 89 -16.59 -4.58 -6.65
C THR A 89 -16.84 -4.89 -8.12
N GLY A 90 -15.91 -4.52 -9.00
CA GLY A 90 -15.89 -4.89 -10.41
C GLY A 90 -15.44 -6.33 -10.66
N ASN A 91 -14.90 -7.01 -9.62
CA ASN A 91 -14.33 -8.35 -9.73
C ASN A 91 -13.41 -8.49 -10.94
N SER A 92 -12.44 -7.58 -11.07
CA SER A 92 -11.57 -7.56 -12.24
C SER A 92 -10.24 -6.85 -11.96
N MET A 93 -9.25 -7.18 -12.77
CA MET A 93 -7.97 -6.46 -12.80
C MET A 93 -7.65 -6.05 -14.23
N THR A 94 -7.10 -4.85 -14.38
CA THR A 94 -6.69 -4.30 -15.67
C THR A 94 -5.19 -4.06 -15.67
N PRO A 95 -4.41 -4.71 -16.57
CA PRO A 95 -2.99 -4.44 -16.70
C PRO A 95 -2.76 -3.11 -17.41
N ILE A 96 -1.67 -2.43 -17.05
CA ILE A 96 -1.16 -1.26 -17.75
C ILE A 96 0.29 -1.57 -18.15
N ASP A 97 0.63 -1.31 -19.41
CA ASP A 97 2.01 -1.33 -19.88
C ASP A 97 2.74 -0.06 -19.39
N PRO A 98 3.73 -0.16 -18.50
CA PRO A 98 4.38 1.00 -17.93
C PRO A 98 5.24 1.79 -18.94
N VAL A 99 5.61 1.20 -20.06
CA VAL A 99 6.39 1.87 -21.12
C VAL A 99 5.51 2.81 -21.94
N THR A 100 4.32 2.37 -22.29
CA THR A 100 3.38 3.17 -23.09
C THR A 100 2.38 3.96 -22.24
N GLY A 101 2.13 3.53 -21.01
CA GLY A 101 1.10 4.06 -20.12
C GLY A 101 -0.32 3.60 -20.46
N ARG A 102 -0.49 2.64 -21.39
CA ARG A 102 -1.79 2.21 -21.89
C ARG A 102 -2.31 0.95 -21.21
N PRO A 103 -3.64 0.88 -20.99
CA PRO A 103 -4.25 -0.32 -20.43
C PRO A 103 -4.30 -1.44 -21.46
N GLY A 104 -4.15 -2.67 -20.98
CA GLY A 104 -4.44 -3.91 -21.70
C GLY A 104 -5.86 -4.43 -21.41
N PRO A 105 -6.19 -5.65 -21.86
CA PRO A 105 -7.47 -6.28 -21.61
C PRO A 105 -7.71 -6.52 -20.12
N THR A 106 -8.89 -6.12 -19.64
CA THR A 106 -9.34 -6.44 -18.27
C THR A 106 -9.63 -7.93 -18.14
N ILE A 107 -9.17 -8.53 -17.03
CA ILE A 107 -9.36 -9.94 -16.71
C ILE A 107 -10.26 -10.11 -15.47
N PRO A 108 -11.09 -11.18 -15.40
CA PRO A 108 -11.93 -11.45 -14.24
C PRO A 108 -11.10 -11.98 -13.06
N ILE A 109 -11.19 -11.33 -11.92
CA ILE A 109 -10.56 -11.71 -10.66
C ILE A 109 -11.57 -11.43 -9.55
N ASP A 110 -11.86 -12.41 -8.72
CA ASP A 110 -12.80 -12.24 -7.61
C ASP A 110 -12.25 -11.30 -6.55
N ASP A 111 -12.98 -10.21 -6.24
CA ASP A 111 -12.78 -9.37 -5.07
C ASP A 111 -11.34 -8.83 -4.89
N PRO A 112 -10.69 -8.27 -5.92
CA PRO A 112 -9.29 -7.87 -5.83
C PRO A 112 -9.18 -6.47 -5.17
N TYR A 113 -9.23 -6.41 -3.85
CA TYR A 113 -9.06 -5.14 -3.15
C TYR A 113 -7.62 -4.62 -3.30
N ASN A 114 -6.63 -5.44 -3.01
CA ASN A 114 -5.22 -5.08 -3.13
C ASN A 114 -4.39 -6.24 -3.67
N LEU A 115 -3.17 -5.95 -4.12
CA LEU A 115 -2.25 -6.91 -4.73
C LEU A 115 -0.86 -6.80 -4.11
N TYR A 116 -0.30 -7.95 -3.77
CA TYR A 116 1.06 -8.11 -3.28
C TYR A 116 1.75 -9.29 -3.96
N PHE A 117 3.04 -9.46 -3.69
CA PHE A 117 3.82 -10.56 -4.24
C PHE A 117 4.69 -11.18 -3.14
N THR A 118 4.93 -12.50 -3.25
CA THR A 118 5.94 -13.15 -2.43
C THR A 118 7.33 -12.59 -2.73
N PRO A 119 8.27 -12.59 -1.78
CA PRO A 119 9.59 -12.00 -1.97
C PRO A 119 10.40 -12.57 -3.14
N ASP A 120 10.17 -13.83 -3.48
CA ASP A 120 10.78 -14.51 -4.63
C ASP A 120 10.08 -14.20 -5.98
N GLY A 121 8.95 -13.47 -5.93
CA GLY A 121 8.15 -13.14 -7.11
C GLY A 121 7.38 -14.29 -7.73
N MET A 122 7.38 -15.47 -7.09
CA MET A 122 6.77 -16.68 -7.66
C MET A 122 5.25 -16.73 -7.47
N GLN A 123 4.68 -15.89 -6.60
CA GLN A 123 3.25 -15.85 -6.32
C GLN A 123 2.76 -14.41 -6.20
N ALA A 124 1.56 -14.16 -6.73
CA ALA A 124 0.76 -12.97 -6.47
C ALA A 124 -0.22 -13.25 -5.33
N LEU A 125 -0.37 -12.31 -4.42
CA LEU A 125 -1.27 -12.36 -3.26
C LEU A 125 -2.36 -11.31 -3.45
N VAL A 126 -3.57 -11.74 -3.79
CA VAL A 126 -4.74 -10.87 -3.94
C VAL A 126 -5.52 -10.86 -2.63
N MET A 127 -5.67 -9.67 -2.04
CA MET A 127 -6.50 -9.47 -0.85
C MET A 127 -7.96 -9.47 -1.25
N ALA A 128 -8.65 -10.59 -1.06
CA ALA A 128 -10.08 -10.71 -1.32
C ALA A 128 -10.86 -10.33 -0.05
N GLU A 129 -11.06 -9.02 0.10
CA GLU A 129 -11.50 -8.39 1.34
C GLU A 129 -12.88 -8.85 1.81
N ARG A 130 -13.87 -8.79 0.91
CA ARG A 130 -15.27 -9.20 1.17
C ARG A 130 -15.39 -10.72 1.33
N LEU A 131 -14.55 -11.48 0.60
CA LEU A 131 -14.50 -12.93 0.65
C LEU A 131 -13.68 -13.46 1.84
N ARG A 132 -12.99 -12.59 2.57
CA ARG A 132 -12.21 -12.91 3.78
C ARG A 132 -11.18 -14.02 3.50
N ARG A 133 -10.36 -13.82 2.48
CA ARG A 133 -9.31 -14.74 2.10
C ARG A 133 -8.19 -14.02 1.35
N ILE A 134 -7.03 -14.64 1.30
CA ILE A 134 -5.95 -14.26 0.40
C ILE A 134 -5.96 -15.27 -0.75
N ASP A 135 -6.15 -14.81 -1.97
CA ASP A 135 -6.01 -15.64 -3.17
C ASP A 135 -4.56 -15.63 -3.63
N VAL A 136 -3.94 -16.80 -3.63
CA VAL A 136 -2.59 -17.02 -4.13
C VAL A 136 -2.67 -17.39 -5.60
N ARG A 137 -2.05 -16.57 -6.45
CA ARG A 137 -2.19 -16.63 -7.90
C ARG A 137 -0.84 -16.71 -8.59
N ASP A 138 -0.84 -17.09 -9.84
CA ASP A 138 0.31 -16.95 -10.73
C ASP A 138 0.59 -15.44 -10.93
N PRO A 139 1.86 -14.96 -10.77
CA PRO A 139 2.15 -13.53 -10.76
C PRO A 139 2.01 -12.85 -12.13
N HIS A 140 1.99 -13.60 -13.22
CA HIS A 140 1.90 -13.06 -14.59
C HIS A 140 0.53 -13.27 -15.21
N THR A 141 -0.05 -14.45 -15.03
CA THR A 141 -1.37 -14.80 -15.62
C THR A 141 -2.54 -14.49 -14.70
N MET A 142 -2.28 -14.26 -13.42
CA MET A 142 -3.26 -14.12 -12.34
C MET A 142 -4.17 -15.34 -12.18
N THR A 143 -3.78 -16.50 -12.72
CA THR A 143 -4.50 -17.75 -12.52
C THR A 143 -4.48 -18.18 -11.05
N LEU A 144 -5.65 -18.46 -10.49
CA LEU A 144 -5.78 -18.89 -9.09
C LEU A 144 -5.08 -20.23 -8.87
N ARG A 145 -4.20 -20.32 -7.88
CA ARG A 145 -3.52 -21.54 -7.44
C ARG A 145 -4.15 -22.12 -6.19
N ARG A 146 -4.45 -21.28 -5.20
CA ARG A 146 -5.10 -21.64 -3.93
C ARG A 146 -5.62 -20.40 -3.21
N SER A 147 -6.40 -20.59 -2.16
CA SER A 147 -6.86 -19.52 -1.28
C SER A 147 -6.55 -19.85 0.17
N LEU A 148 -6.13 -18.86 0.96
CA LEU A 148 -6.01 -18.93 2.41
C LEU A 148 -7.19 -18.18 3.04
N PRO A 149 -8.17 -18.88 3.65
CA PRO A 149 -9.21 -18.22 4.44
C PRO A 149 -8.62 -17.52 5.65
N VAL A 150 -9.15 -16.33 6.00
CA VAL A 150 -8.68 -15.54 7.13
C VAL A 150 -9.78 -15.32 8.18
N PRO A 151 -9.44 -15.32 9.49
CA PRO A 151 -10.42 -15.20 10.58
C PRO A 151 -10.80 -13.74 10.87
N CYS A 152 -10.89 -12.89 9.83
CA CYS A 152 -11.20 -11.47 10.00
C CYS A 152 -12.01 -10.92 8.83
N ARG A 153 -12.43 -9.65 8.95
CA ARG A 153 -13.11 -8.87 7.90
C ARG A 153 -12.25 -7.68 7.53
N GLY A 154 -12.23 -7.34 6.24
CA GLY A 154 -11.46 -6.22 5.75
C GLY A 154 -9.97 -6.52 5.66
N ILE A 155 -9.59 -7.70 5.13
CA ILE A 155 -8.18 -7.99 4.86
C ILE A 155 -7.69 -7.05 3.75
N ASN A 156 -6.61 -6.29 4.02
CA ASN A 156 -6.40 -5.03 3.32
C ASN A 156 -4.92 -4.82 2.94
N HIS A 157 -4.11 -4.24 3.83
CA HIS A 157 -2.73 -3.84 3.55
C HIS A 157 -1.73 -4.68 4.33
N LEU A 158 -0.60 -5.00 3.68
CA LEU A 158 0.46 -5.76 4.31
C LEU A 158 1.85 -5.16 4.06
N ASP A 159 2.78 -5.49 4.95
CA ASP A 159 4.22 -5.44 4.68
C ASP A 159 4.95 -6.63 5.30
N TYR A 160 6.07 -6.98 4.69
CA TYR A 160 6.92 -8.09 5.11
C TYR A 160 7.87 -7.68 6.23
N THR A 161 8.26 -8.66 7.05
CA THR A 161 9.40 -8.54 7.97
C THR A 161 10.71 -8.31 7.20
N ALA A 162 11.74 -7.80 7.87
CA ALA A 162 13.03 -7.52 7.24
C ALA A 162 13.72 -8.79 6.68
N ASP A 163 13.49 -9.94 7.29
CA ASP A 163 13.99 -11.24 6.84
C ASP A 163 13.15 -11.89 5.74
N LEU A 164 12.05 -11.21 5.33
CA LEU A 164 11.12 -11.63 4.28
C LEU A 164 10.43 -12.99 4.53
N LYS A 165 10.40 -13.47 5.78
CA LYS A 165 9.80 -14.79 6.12
C LYS A 165 8.35 -14.73 6.54
N ARG A 166 7.88 -13.57 6.98
CA ARG A 166 6.51 -13.32 7.41
C ARG A 166 6.05 -11.97 6.91
N PHE A 167 4.76 -11.78 6.86
CA PHE A 167 4.15 -10.46 6.71
C PHE A 167 3.07 -10.23 7.77
N VAL A 168 2.81 -8.97 8.04
CA VAL A 168 1.67 -8.54 8.85
C VAL A 168 0.67 -7.87 7.93
N VAL A 169 -0.60 -8.28 8.03
CA VAL A 169 -1.70 -7.72 7.24
C VAL A 169 -2.79 -7.16 8.12
N SER A 170 -3.32 -6.00 7.75
CA SER A 170 -4.44 -5.36 8.44
C SER A 170 -5.79 -6.01 8.10
N CYS A 171 -6.66 -6.04 9.10
CA CYS A 171 -8.06 -6.44 9.00
C CYS A 171 -8.92 -5.26 9.41
N GLU A 172 -9.15 -4.36 8.48
CA GLU A 172 -9.74 -3.03 8.68
C GLU A 172 -11.01 -3.09 9.51
N PHE A 173 -11.97 -3.94 9.12
CA PHE A 173 -13.29 -3.95 9.74
C PHE A 173 -13.39 -4.82 11.00
N SER A 174 -12.31 -5.47 11.40
CA SER A 174 -12.24 -6.32 12.59
C SER A 174 -11.35 -5.74 13.69
N GLY A 175 -10.60 -4.67 13.42
CA GLY A 175 -9.63 -4.10 14.35
C GLY A 175 -8.52 -5.07 14.73
N LYS A 176 -8.02 -5.84 13.75
CA LYS A 176 -7.00 -6.89 13.97
C LYS A 176 -5.86 -6.77 12.98
N LEU A 177 -4.73 -7.32 13.38
CA LEU A 177 -3.62 -7.63 12.47
C LEU A 177 -3.41 -9.14 12.46
N LEU A 178 -3.10 -9.71 11.29
CA LEU A 178 -2.71 -11.11 11.16
C LEU A 178 -1.22 -11.19 10.81
N VAL A 179 -0.53 -12.11 11.47
CA VAL A 179 0.82 -12.52 11.10
C VAL A 179 0.70 -13.77 10.26
N ILE A 180 1.29 -13.76 9.08
CA ILE A 180 1.17 -14.83 8.09
C ILE A 180 2.57 -15.15 7.56
N ASP A 181 2.84 -16.42 7.28
CA ASP A 181 4.08 -16.86 6.63
C ASP A 181 4.21 -16.26 5.23
N ALA A 182 5.44 -16.06 4.73
CA ALA A 182 5.73 -15.34 3.50
C ALA A 182 4.99 -15.88 2.26
N ASP A 183 4.72 -17.18 2.24
CA ASP A 183 4.02 -17.85 1.14
C ASP A 183 2.49 -17.84 1.29
N ALA A 184 1.96 -17.20 2.32
CA ALA A 184 0.52 -17.19 2.64
C ALA A 184 -0.09 -18.60 2.74
N THR A 185 0.56 -19.51 3.47
CA THR A 185 0.07 -20.88 3.70
C THR A 185 -0.71 -20.99 5.00
N ALA A 186 -0.39 -20.18 6.02
CA ALA A 186 -1.01 -20.25 7.33
C ALA A 186 -1.04 -18.88 8.04
N VAL A 187 -2.12 -18.64 8.79
CA VAL A 187 -2.17 -17.55 9.79
C VAL A 187 -1.47 -18.04 11.05
N GLU A 188 -0.31 -17.45 11.37
CA GLU A 188 0.50 -17.86 12.52
C GLU A 188 0.02 -17.20 13.83
N LYS A 189 -0.45 -15.93 13.75
CA LYS A 189 -0.87 -15.17 14.92
C LYS A 189 -1.95 -14.16 14.56
N VAL A 190 -2.84 -13.89 15.50
CA VAL A 190 -3.80 -12.80 15.47
C VAL A 190 -3.46 -11.80 16.56
N ILE A 191 -3.29 -10.53 16.21
CA ILE A 191 -3.11 -9.42 17.15
C ILE A 191 -4.43 -8.65 17.19
N ASP A 192 -5.14 -8.70 18.31
CA ASP A 192 -6.42 -8.01 18.49
C ASP A 192 -6.17 -6.61 19.06
N LEU A 193 -6.25 -5.60 18.20
CA LEU A 193 -6.01 -4.20 18.55
C LEU A 193 -7.14 -3.62 19.39
N ASN A 194 -8.33 -4.22 19.34
CA ASN A 194 -9.48 -3.76 20.14
C ASN A 194 -9.25 -3.96 21.64
N ALA A 195 -8.46 -4.96 22.00
CA ALA A 195 -8.13 -5.29 23.40
C ALA A 195 -7.01 -4.41 23.98
N ILE A 196 -6.34 -3.59 23.16
CA ILE A 196 -5.19 -2.78 23.58
C ILE A 196 -5.67 -1.35 23.89
N PRO A 197 -5.50 -0.85 25.14
CA PRO A 197 -5.76 0.55 25.47
C PRO A 197 -4.78 1.48 24.72
N THR A 198 -5.29 2.59 24.18
CA THR A 198 -4.46 3.63 23.58
C THR A 198 -4.70 4.99 24.23
N PRO A 199 -3.66 5.85 24.35
CA PRO A 199 -3.86 7.24 24.74
C PRO A 199 -4.73 7.95 23.69
N GLY A 200 -5.75 8.72 24.12
CA GLY A 200 -6.51 9.58 23.21
C GLY A 200 -7.58 8.88 22.36
N ALA A 201 -8.03 7.69 22.77
CA ALA A 201 -9.04 6.95 22.04
C ALA A 201 -10.35 7.72 21.85
N THR A 202 -10.70 7.91 20.60
CA THR A 202 -12.03 7.93 19.99
C THR A 202 -13.08 8.84 20.56
N SER A 203 -13.45 9.85 19.79
CA SER A 203 -14.84 10.30 19.76
C SER A 203 -15.68 9.31 18.93
N PRO A 204 -16.74 8.73 19.47
CA PRO A 204 -17.72 7.95 18.70
C PRO A 204 -18.35 8.77 17.54
N ASP A 205 -18.23 10.09 17.58
CA ASP A 205 -18.78 11.02 16.58
C ASP A 205 -17.93 11.11 15.31
N MET A 206 -16.62 10.79 15.36
CA MET A 206 -15.78 10.77 14.17
C MET A 206 -16.16 9.65 13.19
N ALA A 207 -16.74 8.61 13.70
CA ALA A 207 -17.37 7.60 12.88
C ALA A 207 -18.50 8.13 11.97
N ARG A 208 -19.00 9.32 12.19
CA ARG A 208 -20.03 9.98 11.38
C ARG A 208 -19.45 10.84 10.25
N SER A 209 -18.20 11.31 10.37
CA SER A 209 -17.57 12.18 9.36
C SER A 209 -17.13 11.43 8.10
N MET A 210 -17.04 10.11 8.14
CA MET A 210 -16.57 9.28 7.04
C MET A 210 -17.59 9.10 5.91
N GLY A 211 -18.53 10.02 5.71
CA GLY A 211 -19.32 10.18 4.47
C GLY A 211 -20.08 8.95 3.92
N GLY A 212 -20.15 7.86 4.67
CA GLY A 212 -20.83 6.63 4.28
C GLY A 212 -21.15 5.76 5.50
N PRO A 213 -22.07 4.81 5.39
CA PRO A 213 -22.29 3.85 6.44
C PRO A 213 -20.96 3.14 6.72
N LYS A 214 -20.60 2.95 7.97
CA LYS A 214 -19.54 2.04 8.42
C LYS A 214 -19.90 0.58 8.08
N ALA A 215 -20.27 0.40 6.82
CA ALA A 215 -20.80 -0.81 6.23
C ALA A 215 -19.70 -1.85 6.13
N GLY A 216 -19.21 -2.30 7.24
CA GLY A 216 -18.14 -3.29 7.29
C GLY A 216 -17.64 -3.53 8.70
N LEU A 217 -17.63 -2.50 9.59
CA LEU A 217 -17.14 -2.65 10.95
C LEU A 217 -17.89 -3.75 11.69
N GLN A 218 -17.13 -4.66 12.27
CA GLN A 218 -17.64 -5.70 13.14
C GLN A 218 -18.22 -5.07 14.42
N PRO A 219 -19.35 -5.52 14.94
CA PRO A 219 -19.84 -5.05 16.24
C PRO A 219 -18.77 -5.18 17.32
N GLY A 220 -18.51 -4.09 18.06
CA GLY A 220 -17.47 -4.03 19.08
C GLY A 220 -16.06 -3.71 18.58
N ALA A 221 -15.84 -3.55 17.27
CA ALA A 221 -14.55 -3.05 16.76
C ALA A 221 -14.35 -1.60 17.19
N SER A 222 -13.20 -1.33 17.79
CA SER A 222 -12.75 -0.01 18.27
C SER A 222 -11.45 0.44 17.65
N ALA A 223 -10.88 -0.36 16.77
CA ALA A 223 -9.72 -0.08 15.93
C ALA A 223 -10.07 -0.34 14.45
N MET A 224 -9.42 0.39 13.54
CA MET A 224 -9.62 0.30 12.10
C MET A 224 -8.26 0.42 11.41
N PRO A 225 -7.42 -0.64 11.51
CA PRO A 225 -6.07 -0.61 10.95
C PRO A 225 -6.12 -0.57 9.42
N GLN A 226 -5.28 0.29 8.85
CA GLN A 226 -5.16 0.57 7.42
C GLN A 226 -3.80 0.11 6.89
N ASP A 227 -3.00 1.02 6.31
CA ASP A 227 -1.70 0.69 5.76
C ASP A 227 -0.77 0.10 6.82
N VAL A 228 -0.01 -0.91 6.41
CA VAL A 228 1.05 -1.52 7.22
C VAL A 228 2.38 -1.29 6.53
N ARG A 229 3.36 -0.83 7.29
CA ARG A 229 4.68 -0.51 6.76
C ARG A 229 5.78 -0.97 7.71
N LEU A 230 6.81 -1.60 7.16
CA LEU A 230 8.03 -1.91 7.91
C LEU A 230 8.83 -0.62 8.15
N SER A 231 9.35 -0.43 9.37
CA SER A 231 10.23 0.70 9.66
C SER A 231 11.56 0.58 8.90
N PRO A 232 12.23 1.71 8.59
CA PRO A 232 13.48 1.69 7.85
C PRO A 232 14.62 0.88 8.48
N ASP A 233 14.63 0.73 9.80
CA ASP A 233 15.60 -0.11 10.52
C ASP A 233 15.20 -1.59 10.59
N GLY A 234 14.00 -1.93 10.07
CA GLY A 234 13.48 -3.30 10.02
C GLY A 234 12.97 -3.87 11.34
N LYS A 235 12.95 -3.08 12.42
CA LYS A 235 12.59 -3.57 13.77
C LYS A 235 11.09 -3.52 14.07
N TRP A 236 10.34 -2.66 13.37
CA TRP A 236 8.98 -2.36 13.69
C TRP A 236 8.07 -2.50 12.46
N LEU A 237 6.92 -3.12 12.65
CA LEU A 237 5.81 -3.03 11.73
C LEU A 237 4.85 -1.96 12.24
N LEU A 238 4.58 -0.97 11.41
CA LEU A 238 3.79 0.21 11.71
C LEU A 238 2.42 0.04 11.04
N ALA A 239 1.33 0.12 11.78
CA ALA A 239 -0.02 0.05 11.23
C ALA A 239 -0.78 1.34 11.54
N ALA A 240 -1.15 2.09 10.50
CA ALA A 240 -2.01 3.26 10.66
C ALA A 240 -3.41 2.84 11.10
N ASP A 241 -4.08 3.64 11.92
CA ASP A 241 -5.44 3.35 12.39
C ASP A 241 -6.33 4.59 12.33
N MET A 242 -7.37 4.50 11.51
CA MET A 242 -8.30 5.60 11.29
C MET A 242 -9.18 5.92 12.49
N LEU A 243 -9.60 4.91 13.26
CA LEU A 243 -10.44 5.14 14.43
C LEU A 243 -9.65 5.58 15.66
N ARG A 244 -8.39 5.14 15.75
CA ARG A 244 -7.51 5.49 16.86
C ARG A 244 -6.68 6.75 16.61
N ASN A 245 -6.67 7.25 15.37
CA ASN A 245 -5.95 8.48 14.98
C ASN A 245 -4.46 8.41 15.25
N GLY A 246 -3.82 7.36 14.78
CA GLY A 246 -2.40 7.17 15.01
C GLY A 246 -1.86 5.88 14.40
N VAL A 247 -0.71 5.48 14.88
CA VAL A 247 0.05 4.35 14.35
C VAL A 247 0.37 3.37 15.47
N TRP A 248 -0.02 2.11 15.29
CA TRP A 248 0.39 0.99 16.12
C TRP A 248 1.83 0.61 15.78
N VAL A 249 2.67 0.44 16.81
CA VAL A 249 4.04 -0.03 16.67
C VAL A 249 4.10 -1.46 17.19
N ILE A 250 4.42 -2.37 16.26
CA ILE A 250 4.50 -3.82 16.52
C ILE A 250 5.95 -4.24 16.34
N ASN A 251 6.52 -4.91 17.33
CA ASN A 251 7.86 -5.47 17.22
C ASN A 251 7.88 -6.56 16.13
N ALA A 252 8.74 -6.41 15.13
CA ALA A 252 8.76 -7.26 13.95
C ALA A 252 9.33 -8.67 14.20
N GLU A 253 10.05 -8.89 15.31
CA GLU A 253 10.57 -10.20 15.69
C GLU A 253 9.55 -10.99 16.52
N SER A 254 9.09 -10.40 17.64
CA SER A 254 8.18 -11.05 18.60
C SER A 254 6.71 -10.99 18.17
N MET A 255 6.36 -10.15 17.20
CA MET A 255 4.99 -9.89 16.78
C MET A 255 4.10 -9.47 17.97
N THR A 256 4.60 -8.57 18.80
CA THR A 256 3.90 -8.02 19.96
C THR A 256 3.76 -6.51 19.84
N TYR A 257 2.66 -5.97 20.33
CA TYR A 257 2.46 -4.54 20.49
C TYR A 257 3.54 -3.96 21.42
N ASP A 258 4.11 -2.82 21.04
CA ASP A 258 5.07 -2.06 21.84
C ASP A 258 4.44 -0.77 22.36
N HIS A 259 4.11 0.16 21.46
CA HIS A 259 3.46 1.41 21.82
C HIS A 259 2.57 1.94 20.67
N PHE A 260 1.90 3.05 20.94
CA PHE A 260 1.04 3.75 19.98
C PHE A 260 1.51 5.18 19.78
N ILE A 261 1.60 5.64 18.55
CA ILE A 261 2.01 6.99 18.16
C ILE A 261 0.77 7.78 17.77
N PRO A 262 0.29 8.75 18.56
CA PRO A 262 -0.79 9.63 18.14
C PRO A 262 -0.37 10.48 16.93
N THR A 263 -1.23 10.57 15.92
CA THR A 263 -1.03 11.43 14.73
C THR A 263 -2.21 12.39 14.55
N GLY A 264 -2.63 12.68 13.33
CA GLY A 264 -3.86 13.44 13.07
C GLY A 264 -5.06 12.51 12.89
N LEU A 265 -6.23 13.13 12.69
CA LEU A 265 -7.51 12.42 12.55
C LEU A 265 -7.54 11.59 11.26
N GLY A 266 -7.93 10.32 11.39
CA GLY A 266 -8.07 9.42 10.26
C GLY A 266 -6.73 8.96 9.68
N ALA A 267 -5.76 8.55 10.51
CA ALA A 267 -4.47 8.04 10.05
C ALA A 267 -4.65 6.87 9.07
N HIS A 268 -4.03 6.94 7.87
CA HIS A 268 -4.33 6.01 6.79
C HIS A 268 -3.09 5.42 6.10
N GLY A 269 -2.37 6.18 5.28
CA GLY A 269 -1.19 5.70 4.54
C GLY A 269 0.12 6.05 5.24
N ILE A 270 1.15 5.21 5.09
CA ILE A 270 2.50 5.42 5.65
C ILE A 270 3.53 5.32 4.53
N TYR A 271 4.30 6.37 4.29
CA TYR A 271 5.26 6.45 3.20
C TYR A 271 6.65 6.84 3.70
N PRO A 272 7.69 6.01 3.48
CA PRO A 272 9.06 6.38 3.79
C PRO A 272 9.58 7.43 2.78
N SER A 273 10.39 8.38 3.28
CA SER A 273 11.21 9.23 2.42
C SER A 273 12.26 8.40 1.68
N ARG A 274 12.78 8.90 0.55
CA ARG A 274 13.78 8.15 -0.25
C ARG A 274 15.11 7.94 0.45
N ASP A 275 15.45 8.79 1.40
CA ASP A 275 16.62 8.61 2.28
C ASP A 275 16.34 7.75 3.50
N ALA A 276 15.08 7.30 3.66
CA ALA A 276 14.61 6.47 4.77
C ALA A 276 14.77 7.12 6.16
N THR A 277 14.87 8.45 6.22
CA THR A 277 15.01 9.21 7.49
C THR A 277 13.67 9.67 8.05
N ARG A 278 12.61 9.71 7.23
CA ARG A 278 11.28 10.16 7.61
C ARG A 278 10.20 9.18 7.18
N LEU A 279 9.08 9.21 7.90
CA LEU A 279 7.84 8.54 7.52
C LEU A 279 6.74 9.60 7.45
N TYR A 280 5.99 9.61 6.34
CA TYR A 280 4.84 10.48 6.14
C TYR A 280 3.57 9.68 6.40
N VAL A 281 2.76 10.09 7.36
CA VAL A 281 1.48 9.47 7.71
C VAL A 281 0.36 10.39 7.27
N SER A 282 -0.49 9.94 6.34
CA SER A 282 -1.65 10.72 5.92
C SER A 282 -2.73 10.68 7.00
N ASN A 283 -3.32 11.85 7.32
CA ASN A 283 -4.42 12.02 8.25
C ASN A 283 -5.65 12.42 7.44
N ARG A 284 -6.37 11.42 6.93
CA ARG A 284 -7.43 11.57 5.93
C ARG A 284 -8.54 12.52 6.36
N ASP A 285 -9.00 12.41 7.62
CA ASP A 285 -10.14 13.17 8.14
C ASP A 285 -9.73 14.57 8.63
N GLU A 286 -8.44 14.78 8.91
CA GLU A 286 -7.91 16.09 9.32
C GLU A 286 -7.47 16.97 8.14
N GLY A 287 -7.16 16.38 7.00
CA GLY A 287 -6.58 17.13 5.88
C GLY A 287 -5.13 17.51 6.11
N SER A 288 -4.36 16.63 6.71
CA SER A 288 -2.95 16.86 7.06
C SER A 288 -2.09 15.62 6.89
N LEU A 289 -0.77 15.79 7.07
CA LEU A 289 0.19 14.71 7.26
C LEU A 289 0.94 14.89 8.57
N SER A 290 1.20 13.79 9.26
CA SER A 290 2.19 13.74 10.35
C SER A 290 3.50 13.24 9.77
N VAL A 291 4.60 13.96 10.05
CA VAL A 291 5.95 13.58 9.66
C VAL A 291 6.64 13.00 10.88
N LEU A 292 7.07 11.74 10.78
CA LEU A 292 7.80 11.07 11.85
C LEU A 292 9.27 11.01 11.49
N ASP A 293 10.13 11.18 12.49
CA ASP A 293 11.51 10.75 12.41
C ASP A 293 11.55 9.21 12.41
N ALA A 294 12.20 8.61 11.42
CA ALA A 294 12.16 7.17 11.21
C ALA A 294 12.99 6.37 12.23
N ALA A 295 13.98 6.99 12.89
CA ALA A 295 14.82 6.34 13.87
C ALA A 295 14.19 6.33 15.28
N THR A 296 13.51 7.43 15.64
CA THR A 296 12.89 7.60 16.96
C THR A 296 11.39 7.31 16.98
N LEU A 297 10.78 7.23 15.81
CA LEU A 297 9.33 7.07 15.60
C LEU A 297 8.50 8.18 16.27
N THR A 298 9.07 9.38 16.42
CA THR A 298 8.40 10.54 17.00
C THR A 298 7.88 11.48 15.92
N VAL A 299 6.71 12.10 16.15
CA VAL A 299 6.16 13.11 15.25
C VAL A 299 6.99 14.39 15.37
N THR A 300 7.64 14.82 14.29
CA THR A 300 8.51 15.99 14.23
C THR A 300 7.87 17.20 13.54
N ALA A 301 6.89 16.96 12.66
CA ALA A 301 6.17 18.01 11.96
C ALA A 301 4.76 17.58 11.59
N ARG A 302 3.91 18.57 11.31
CA ARG A 302 2.59 18.39 10.72
C ARG A 302 2.45 19.32 9.52
N TRP A 303 2.05 18.75 8.38
CA TRP A 303 1.82 19.49 7.13
C TRP A 303 0.33 19.51 6.83
N SER A 304 -0.25 20.68 6.69
CA SER A 304 -1.68 20.83 6.46
C SER A 304 -1.97 21.18 5.00
N ILE A 305 -3.05 20.64 4.47
CA ILE A 305 -3.57 21.03 3.17
C ILE A 305 -4.30 22.36 3.33
N PRO A 306 -3.95 23.43 2.57
CA PRO A 306 -4.65 24.70 2.61
C PRO A 306 -6.15 24.51 2.31
N ASN A 307 -7.01 25.09 3.12
CA ASN A 307 -8.47 24.97 3.05
C ASN A 307 -9.02 23.57 3.31
N GLY A 308 -8.22 22.68 3.89
CA GLY A 308 -8.60 21.31 4.16
C GLY A 308 -8.47 20.36 2.98
N GLY A 309 -8.74 19.09 3.22
CA GLY A 309 -8.63 18.04 2.21
C GLY A 309 -8.77 16.67 2.86
N SER A 310 -8.55 15.61 2.07
CA SER A 310 -8.64 14.24 2.56
C SER A 310 -7.48 13.39 2.01
N PRO A 311 -6.22 13.71 2.39
CA PRO A 311 -5.05 13.01 1.87
C PRO A 311 -5.14 11.53 2.21
N ASP A 312 -4.95 10.70 1.22
CA ASP A 312 -5.22 9.29 1.32
C ASP A 312 -3.97 8.46 0.99
N MET A 313 -3.87 7.94 -0.21
CA MET A 313 -2.79 7.06 -0.62
C MET A 313 -2.02 7.58 -1.82
N GLY A 314 -0.74 7.19 -1.90
CA GLY A 314 0.11 7.60 -3.00
C GLY A 314 1.56 7.17 -2.86
N GLY A 315 2.49 8.07 -3.13
CA GLY A 315 3.91 7.74 -3.08
C GLY A 315 4.84 8.93 -3.29
N VAL A 316 6.08 8.73 -2.90
CA VAL A 316 7.18 9.69 -3.08
C VAL A 316 7.79 9.50 -4.46
N THR A 317 8.11 10.59 -5.17
CA THR A 317 8.82 10.57 -6.46
C THR A 317 10.18 9.87 -6.36
N ALA A 318 10.70 9.41 -7.48
CA ALA A 318 11.99 8.70 -7.52
C ALA A 318 13.15 9.55 -6.96
N ASP A 319 13.13 10.85 -7.18
CA ASP A 319 14.13 11.80 -6.66
C ASP A 319 13.89 12.24 -5.21
N GLY A 320 12.76 11.82 -4.62
CA GLY A 320 12.40 12.11 -3.24
C GLY A 320 11.86 13.51 -3.00
N ARG A 321 11.69 14.35 -4.04
CA ARG A 321 11.33 15.76 -3.87
C ARG A 321 9.86 16.01 -3.63
N GLU A 322 9.01 15.11 -4.12
CA GLU A 322 7.55 15.29 -4.03
C GLU A 322 6.90 14.05 -3.42
N LEU A 323 5.89 14.29 -2.60
CA LEU A 323 4.94 13.27 -2.14
C LEU A 323 3.59 13.58 -2.79
N TRP A 324 3.09 12.62 -3.56
CA TRP A 324 1.81 12.68 -4.24
C TRP A 324 0.78 11.85 -3.48
N LEU A 325 -0.35 12.45 -3.13
CA LEU A 325 -1.44 11.76 -2.43
C LEU A 325 -2.78 12.03 -3.10
N SER A 326 -3.57 10.99 -3.26
CA SER A 326 -4.99 11.14 -3.62
C SER A 326 -5.76 11.84 -2.50
N GLY A 327 -6.80 12.58 -2.87
CA GLY A 327 -7.72 13.23 -1.95
C GLY A 327 -9.07 12.53 -1.99
N ARG A 328 -9.23 11.46 -1.21
CA ARG A 328 -10.34 10.49 -1.26
C ARG A 328 -11.72 11.12 -1.41
N TYR A 329 -12.01 12.14 -0.58
CA TYR A 329 -13.31 12.79 -0.53
C TYR A 329 -13.32 14.16 -1.22
N SER A 330 -12.16 14.61 -1.72
CA SER A 330 -11.97 15.94 -2.29
C SER A 330 -11.90 15.94 -3.81
N SER A 331 -11.93 14.76 -4.47
CA SER A 331 -11.77 14.61 -5.92
C SER A 331 -10.53 15.35 -6.44
N ALA A 332 -9.42 15.21 -5.73
CA ALA A 332 -8.16 15.91 -5.99
C ALA A 332 -6.96 14.97 -5.84
N VAL A 333 -5.82 15.40 -6.37
CA VAL A 333 -4.50 14.87 -6.01
C VAL A 333 -3.69 16.03 -5.46
N TYR A 334 -3.03 15.82 -4.32
CA TYR A 334 -2.17 16.80 -3.67
C TYR A 334 -0.71 16.44 -3.90
N VAL A 335 0.09 17.44 -4.25
CA VAL A 335 1.54 17.31 -4.39
C VAL A 335 2.21 18.14 -3.30
N PHE A 336 2.94 17.47 -2.43
CA PHE A 336 3.70 18.11 -1.37
C PHE A 336 5.18 18.19 -1.74
N ASP A 337 5.80 19.33 -1.55
CA ASP A 337 7.25 19.46 -1.53
C ASP A 337 7.79 18.82 -0.22
N THR A 338 8.63 17.80 -0.33
CA THR A 338 9.10 17.03 0.82
C THR A 338 10.13 17.77 1.71
N ALA A 339 10.72 18.85 1.21
CA ALA A 339 11.66 19.67 1.97
C ALA A 339 10.92 20.68 2.85
N THR A 340 9.85 21.29 2.32
CA THR A 340 9.10 22.36 3.00
C THR A 340 7.81 21.91 3.63
N GLY A 341 7.21 20.80 3.14
CA GLY A 341 5.89 20.32 3.54
C GLY A 341 4.73 21.12 2.93
N GLN A 342 5.00 22.01 2.01
CA GLN A 342 3.96 22.80 1.36
C GLN A 342 3.29 22.03 0.25
N VAL A 343 1.97 22.19 0.10
CA VAL A 343 1.23 21.75 -1.08
C VAL A 343 1.55 22.68 -2.23
N THR A 344 2.27 22.18 -3.23
CA THR A 344 2.66 22.94 -4.42
C THR A 344 1.60 22.90 -5.51
N HIS A 345 0.88 21.77 -5.63
CA HIS A 345 -0.17 21.56 -6.61
C HIS A 345 -1.36 20.83 -6.00
N THR A 346 -2.55 21.24 -6.43
CA THR A 346 -3.81 20.53 -6.20
C THR A 346 -4.44 20.30 -7.57
N ILE A 347 -4.51 19.03 -7.98
CA ILE A 347 -4.94 18.62 -9.32
C ILE A 347 -6.35 18.04 -9.21
N ALA A 348 -7.31 18.63 -9.91
CA ALA A 348 -8.67 18.10 -9.94
C ALA A 348 -8.71 16.77 -10.71
N VAL A 349 -9.35 15.76 -10.11
CA VAL A 349 -9.55 14.44 -10.69
C VAL A 349 -11.01 14.00 -10.51
N ARG A 350 -11.36 12.83 -11.06
CA ARG A 350 -12.71 12.26 -10.88
C ARG A 350 -12.94 11.80 -9.45
N ALA A 351 -14.21 11.55 -9.13
CA ALA A 351 -14.65 11.25 -7.78
C ALA A 351 -14.07 9.94 -7.23
N GLY A 352 -13.67 9.99 -5.95
CA GLY A 352 -13.16 8.87 -5.18
C GLY A 352 -11.76 8.41 -5.58
N PRO A 353 -10.77 9.31 -5.80
CA PRO A 353 -9.40 8.88 -6.03
C PRO A 353 -8.87 8.12 -4.80
N HIS A 354 -8.14 7.02 -5.02
CA HIS A 354 -7.61 6.18 -3.94
C HIS A 354 -6.14 5.84 -4.16
N GLY A 355 -5.76 4.58 -4.12
CA GLY A 355 -4.37 4.12 -4.15
C GLY A 355 -3.62 4.50 -5.43
N LEU A 356 -3.28 5.78 -5.58
CA LEU A 356 -2.52 6.27 -6.71
C LEU A 356 -1.09 5.73 -6.72
N LEU A 357 -0.55 5.56 -7.90
CA LEU A 357 0.84 5.14 -8.09
C LEU A 357 1.64 6.23 -8.80
N VAL A 358 2.71 6.68 -8.17
CA VAL A 358 3.78 7.45 -8.83
C VAL A 358 4.74 6.45 -9.47
N TRP A 359 4.95 6.53 -10.78
CA TRP A 359 5.79 5.56 -11.49
C TRP A 359 6.71 6.24 -12.51
N PRO A 360 7.99 5.78 -12.74
CA PRO A 360 8.64 4.64 -12.06
C PRO A 360 9.14 4.97 -10.65
N GLN A 361 9.38 3.90 -9.87
CA GLN A 361 9.99 3.99 -8.55
C GLN A 361 11.30 3.20 -8.50
N PRO A 362 12.31 3.68 -7.73
CA PRO A 362 13.55 2.96 -7.53
C PRO A 362 13.34 1.71 -6.67
N GLY A 363 14.14 0.69 -6.91
CA GLY A 363 14.10 -0.61 -6.26
C GLY A 363 14.38 -1.74 -7.22
N ARG A 364 14.76 -2.89 -6.69
CA ARG A 364 15.07 -4.09 -7.48
C ARG A 364 13.80 -4.84 -7.90
N PHE A 365 12.81 -4.87 -7.01
CA PHE A 365 11.52 -5.53 -7.21
C PHE A 365 10.45 -4.86 -6.34
N SER A 366 9.19 -5.15 -6.65
CA SER A 366 8.03 -4.69 -5.88
C SER A 366 7.45 -5.82 -5.06
N LEU A 367 7.12 -5.55 -3.80
CA LEU A 367 6.29 -6.43 -2.98
C LEU A 367 4.78 -6.11 -3.13
N GLY A 368 4.44 -5.17 -4.00
CA GLY A 368 3.06 -4.80 -4.29
C GLY A 368 2.65 -3.45 -3.72
N HIS A 369 1.35 -3.23 -3.60
CA HIS A 369 0.74 -1.96 -3.18
C HIS A 369 1.29 -0.75 -3.95
N THR A 370 1.09 0.47 -3.48
CA THR A 370 1.48 1.72 -4.18
C THR A 370 2.99 2.03 -4.11
N GLY A 371 3.84 1.03 -4.14
CA GLY A 371 5.29 1.22 -4.17
C GLY A 371 6.01 0.65 -2.95
N ASN A 372 5.60 -0.54 -2.53
CA ASN A 372 6.36 -1.31 -1.55
C ASN A 372 7.59 -1.93 -2.24
N MET A 373 8.57 -1.07 -2.55
CA MET A 373 9.79 -1.43 -3.29
C MET A 373 10.87 -1.97 -2.34
N ARG A 374 11.72 -2.88 -2.87
CA ARG A 374 12.89 -3.42 -2.17
C ARG A 374 14.13 -3.38 -3.05
#